data_197fba61889740c756227ae7004102cc
#
_entry.id   197fba61889740c756227ae7004102cc
#
_cell.length_a   1.000
_cell.length_b   1.000
_cell.length_c   1.000
_cell.angle_alpha   90.00
_cell.angle_beta   90.00
_cell.angle_gamma   90.00
#
_symmetry.space_group_name_H-M   'P 1'
#
loop_
_entity.id
_entity.type
_entity.pdbx_description
1 polymer ?
#
loop_
_entity_poly.entity_id
_entity_poly.type
_entity_poly.pdbx_seq_one_letter_code
_entity_poly.pdbx_strand_id
1 'polypeptide(L)'
;DHGNSNFVDLSVANVFDLHHDETEENQDDEHESHGHDENLHYWTVLENQIKMVDVILDALIEIKPDESTFFTTNASELKDSLQDIKSQFLALPLTKIPLYYIGHNVFSLFNEETNLNIISLTDSFTTEVNPTSQEIGQMFYQIKESKSTVFFYDPFEGLETANSIETDLLNVSYDIIKKPLYSMHNISKDQFENKTSLLDLWRENLANIKLAYGV
;
A
#
# COMPACT_ATOMS: atom_id res chain seq x y z
N ASP A 1 1.38 42.53 -12.12
CA ASP A 1 2.54 41.68 -11.72
C ASP A 1 2.00 40.40 -11.17
N HIS A 2 1.80 39.41 -12.02
CA HIS A 2 1.53 38.05 -11.59
C HIS A 2 2.88 37.44 -11.23
N GLY A 3 3.12 37.27 -9.91
CA GLY A 3 4.31 36.62 -9.39
C GLY A 3 4.48 35.27 -10.06
N ASN A 4 5.66 35.04 -10.55
CA ASN A 4 6.11 33.74 -11.09
C ASN A 4 6.10 32.77 -9.93
N SER A 5 4.98 32.07 -9.72
CA SER A 5 4.92 30.96 -8.78
C SER A 5 5.63 29.79 -9.46
N ASN A 6 6.82 29.47 -9.00
CA ASN A 6 7.54 28.27 -9.41
C ASN A 6 6.75 27.05 -8.89
N PHE A 7 5.80 26.56 -9.69
CA PHE A 7 5.17 25.28 -9.47
C PHE A 7 6.03 24.22 -10.15
N VAL A 8 6.47 23.23 -9.38
CA VAL A 8 7.04 22.01 -9.92
C VAL A 8 5.90 20.99 -9.95
N ASP A 9 5.55 20.51 -11.13
CA ASP A 9 4.54 19.46 -11.30
C ASP A 9 5.16 18.11 -11.00
N LEU A 10 4.80 17.54 -9.86
CA LEU A 10 5.19 16.22 -9.40
C LEU A 10 4.07 15.20 -9.69
N SER A 11 3.29 15.39 -10.73
CA SER A 11 2.22 14.46 -11.09
C SER A 11 2.76 13.03 -11.33
N VAL A 12 1.95 12.06 -10.98
CA VAL A 12 2.27 10.63 -11.14
C VAL A 12 2.63 10.28 -12.57
N ALA A 13 1.92 10.88 -13.55
CA ALA A 13 2.17 10.67 -14.97
C ALA A 13 3.61 11.05 -15.38
N ASN A 14 4.15 12.12 -14.80
CA ASN A 14 5.52 12.57 -15.09
C ASN A 14 6.59 11.73 -14.36
N VAL A 15 6.23 11.11 -13.21
CA VAL A 15 7.18 10.32 -12.40
C VAL A 15 7.33 8.89 -12.93
N PHE A 16 6.25 8.29 -13.43
CA PHE A 16 6.21 6.86 -13.76
C PHE A 16 6.00 6.54 -15.24
N ASP A 17 6.00 7.58 -16.11
CA ASP A 17 5.79 7.42 -17.57
C ASP A 17 4.50 6.62 -17.88
N LEU A 18 3.42 6.98 -17.17
CA LEU A 18 2.11 6.36 -17.33
C LEU A 18 1.37 6.84 -18.59
N HIS A 19 2.09 7.37 -19.58
CA HIS A 19 1.51 7.70 -20.86
C HIS A 19 1.18 6.42 -21.62
N HIS A 20 -0.10 6.11 -21.72
CA HIS A 20 -0.57 5.17 -22.72
C HIS A 20 -0.17 5.71 -24.09
N ASP A 21 0.53 4.88 -24.89
CA ASP A 21 0.67 5.10 -26.33
C ASP A 21 -0.74 5.16 -26.94
N GLU A 22 -1.27 6.39 -27.10
CA GLU A 22 -2.41 6.64 -27.98
C GLU A 22 -1.94 6.42 -29.42
N THR A 23 -1.78 5.18 -29.83
CA THR A 23 -1.76 4.86 -31.25
C THR A 23 -3.19 4.96 -31.75
N GLU A 24 -3.48 6.09 -32.41
CA GLU A 24 -4.66 6.26 -33.24
C GLU A 24 -4.73 5.12 -34.25
N GLU A 25 -5.70 4.22 -34.10
CA GLU A 25 -6.31 3.54 -35.25
C GLU A 25 -7.81 3.37 -35.00
N ASN A 26 -8.57 4.09 -35.82
CA ASN A 26 -10.00 3.93 -36.03
C ASN A 26 -10.36 2.47 -36.28
N GLN A 27 -11.33 1.95 -35.51
CA GLN A 27 -12.41 1.14 -36.09
C GLN A 27 -13.54 0.99 -35.07
N ASP A 28 -14.77 1.32 -35.53
CA ASP A 28 -16.03 1.04 -34.89
C ASP A 28 -16.14 -0.45 -34.51
N ASP A 29 -16.25 -0.71 -33.21
CA ASP A 29 -16.91 -1.90 -32.69
C ASP A 29 -17.41 -1.58 -31.29
N GLU A 30 -18.72 -1.76 -31.07
CA GLU A 30 -19.40 -1.69 -29.80
C GLU A 30 -18.80 -2.75 -28.84
N HIS A 31 -17.74 -2.40 -28.13
CA HIS A 31 -17.27 -3.16 -26.98
C HIS A 31 -17.64 -2.41 -25.70
N GLU A 32 -18.43 -3.08 -24.86
CA GLU A 32 -18.65 -2.70 -23.47
C GLU A 32 -17.31 -2.28 -22.88
N SER A 33 -17.22 -1.01 -22.49
CA SER A 33 -16.05 -0.48 -21.79
C SER A 33 -15.97 -1.20 -20.45
N HIS A 34 -15.24 -2.29 -20.39
CA HIS A 34 -14.62 -2.72 -19.17
C HIS A 34 -13.60 -1.63 -18.83
N GLY A 35 -14.02 -0.67 -18.03
CA GLY A 35 -13.10 0.29 -17.43
C GLY A 35 -12.04 -0.55 -16.75
N HIS A 36 -10.82 -0.53 -17.28
CA HIS A 36 -9.67 -0.95 -16.53
C HIS A 36 -9.59 0.03 -15.37
N ASP A 37 -10.07 -0.38 -14.19
CA ASP A 37 -9.77 0.31 -12.95
C ASP A 37 -8.24 0.24 -12.80
N GLU A 38 -7.56 1.26 -13.29
CA GLU A 38 -6.11 1.36 -13.17
C GLU A 38 -5.78 1.32 -11.69
N ASN A 39 -4.92 0.38 -11.32
CA ASN A 39 -4.45 0.29 -9.95
C ASN A 39 -3.53 1.47 -9.65
N LEU A 40 -4.11 2.50 -9.08
CA LEU A 40 -3.43 3.75 -8.76
C LEU A 40 -2.58 3.68 -7.48
N HIS A 41 -2.49 2.52 -6.79
CA HIS A 41 -1.80 2.39 -5.50
C HIS A 41 -0.26 2.25 -5.64
N TYR A 42 0.35 2.98 -6.60
CA TYR A 42 1.78 2.96 -6.90
C TYR A 42 2.67 3.30 -5.69
N TRP A 43 2.15 4.06 -4.73
CA TRP A 43 2.89 4.43 -3.51
C TRP A 43 3.06 3.27 -2.52
N THR A 44 2.38 2.15 -2.68
CA THR A 44 2.61 0.95 -1.86
C THR A 44 3.82 0.15 -2.31
N VAL A 45 4.40 0.49 -3.46
CA VAL A 45 5.62 -0.12 -4.01
C VAL A 45 6.83 0.65 -3.51
N LEU A 46 7.73 -0.02 -2.77
CA LEU A 46 8.91 0.60 -2.16
C LEU A 46 9.88 1.16 -3.21
N GLU A 47 10.04 0.47 -4.34
CA GLU A 47 10.84 0.97 -5.46
C GLU A 47 10.28 2.29 -6.01
N ASN A 48 8.96 2.41 -6.10
CA ASN A 48 8.33 3.64 -6.55
C ASN A 48 8.53 4.78 -5.55
N GLN A 49 8.46 4.49 -4.24
CA GLN A 49 8.76 5.49 -3.21
C GLN A 49 10.20 6.00 -3.33
N ILE A 50 11.17 5.12 -3.61
CA ILE A 50 12.58 5.51 -3.83
C ILE A 50 12.68 6.47 -5.04
N LYS A 51 12.00 6.17 -6.15
CA LYS A 51 11.94 7.06 -7.33
C LYS A 51 11.27 8.40 -7.01
N MET A 52 10.20 8.39 -6.22
CA MET A 52 9.53 9.62 -5.78
C MET A 52 10.46 10.52 -4.96
N VAL A 53 11.32 9.94 -4.13
CA VAL A 53 12.34 10.71 -3.38
C VAL A 53 13.29 11.45 -4.34
N ASP A 54 13.71 10.82 -5.43
CA ASP A 54 14.59 11.47 -6.42
C ASP A 54 13.91 12.66 -7.10
N VAL A 55 12.65 12.50 -7.52
CA VAL A 55 11.88 13.57 -8.15
C VAL A 55 11.65 14.75 -7.18
N ILE A 56 11.34 14.45 -5.92
CA ILE A 56 11.19 15.49 -4.88
C ILE A 56 12.53 16.18 -4.61
N LEU A 57 13.63 15.44 -4.57
CA LEU A 57 14.98 15.98 -4.37
C LEU A 57 15.33 16.97 -5.47
N ASP A 58 15.14 16.61 -6.73
CA ASP A 58 15.44 17.47 -7.88
C ASP A 58 14.64 18.78 -7.80
N ALA A 59 13.35 18.70 -7.50
CA ALA A 59 12.50 19.87 -7.31
C ALA A 59 12.96 20.77 -6.16
N LEU A 60 13.37 20.20 -5.04
CA LEU A 60 13.88 20.95 -3.88
C LEU A 60 15.20 21.67 -4.20
N ILE A 61 16.11 21.00 -4.93
CA ILE A 61 17.38 21.59 -5.36
C ILE A 61 17.12 22.76 -6.36
N GLU A 62 16.16 22.60 -7.28
CA GLU A 62 15.78 23.68 -8.20
C GLU A 62 15.26 24.91 -7.44
N ILE A 63 14.39 24.72 -6.45
CA ILE A 63 13.80 25.82 -5.66
C ILE A 63 14.82 26.46 -4.72
N LYS A 64 15.72 25.67 -4.11
CA LYS A 64 16.70 26.13 -3.13
C LYS A 64 18.10 25.52 -3.35
N PRO A 65 18.82 25.94 -4.39
CA PRO A 65 20.12 25.34 -4.74
C PRO A 65 21.17 25.46 -3.63
N ASP A 66 21.10 26.51 -2.81
CA ASP A 66 22.04 26.72 -1.71
C ASP A 66 21.91 25.67 -0.58
N GLU A 67 20.75 24.99 -0.50
CA GLU A 67 20.48 23.91 0.46
C GLU A 67 20.69 22.50 -0.14
N SER A 68 21.23 22.40 -1.35
CA SER A 68 21.34 21.13 -2.10
C SER A 68 22.03 20.03 -1.32
N THR A 69 23.11 20.32 -0.60
CA THR A 69 23.83 19.34 0.22
C THR A 69 22.94 18.76 1.32
N PHE A 70 22.15 19.60 1.99
CA PHE A 70 21.22 19.19 3.04
C PHE A 70 20.11 18.26 2.47
N PHE A 71 19.50 18.66 1.35
CA PHE A 71 18.47 17.86 0.70
C PHE A 71 19.00 16.52 0.20
N THR A 72 20.19 16.53 -0.44
CA THR A 72 20.82 15.29 -0.96
C THR A 72 21.14 14.32 0.17
N THR A 73 21.66 14.81 1.31
CA THR A 73 21.97 13.95 2.45
C THR A 73 20.69 13.29 3.00
N ASN A 74 19.63 14.08 3.24
CA ASN A 74 18.38 13.55 3.76
C ASN A 74 17.70 12.57 2.78
N ALA A 75 17.74 12.87 1.48
CA ALA A 75 17.20 11.97 0.46
C ALA A 75 17.97 10.64 0.40
N SER A 76 19.31 10.68 0.52
CA SER A 76 20.12 9.46 0.58
C SER A 76 19.74 8.59 1.78
N GLU A 77 19.67 9.16 2.97
CA GLU A 77 19.32 8.44 4.21
C GLU A 77 17.91 7.82 4.13
N LEU A 78 16.95 8.56 3.53
CA LEU A 78 15.59 8.05 3.33
C LEU A 78 15.58 6.88 2.33
N LYS A 79 16.26 7.01 1.20
CA LYS A 79 16.35 5.94 0.19
C LYS A 79 17.04 4.70 0.73
N ASP A 80 18.13 4.85 1.48
CA ASP A 80 18.84 3.73 2.11
C ASP A 80 17.92 3.00 3.09
N SER A 81 17.11 3.74 3.86
CA SER A 81 16.13 3.16 4.79
C SER A 81 15.00 2.42 4.07
N LEU A 82 14.46 2.97 2.97
CA LEU A 82 13.46 2.31 2.14
C LEU A 82 14.02 1.04 1.47
N GLN A 83 15.26 1.10 0.98
CA GLN A 83 15.94 -0.04 0.37
C GLN A 83 16.21 -1.17 1.38
N ASP A 84 16.57 -0.83 2.62
CA ASP A 84 16.72 -1.81 3.71
C ASP A 84 15.39 -2.49 4.02
N ILE A 85 14.30 -1.73 4.18
CA ILE A 85 12.95 -2.25 4.42
C ILE A 85 12.53 -3.17 3.25
N LYS A 86 12.72 -2.73 2.01
CA LYS A 86 12.42 -3.53 0.82
C LYS A 86 13.17 -4.86 0.85
N SER A 87 14.48 -4.81 1.14
CA SER A 87 15.32 -6.00 1.23
C SER A 87 14.85 -6.97 2.29
N GLN A 88 14.35 -6.47 3.43
CA GLN A 88 13.79 -7.30 4.47
C GLN A 88 12.46 -7.95 4.07
N PHE A 89 11.58 -7.27 3.31
CA PHE A 89 10.37 -7.90 2.75
C PHE A 89 10.71 -9.00 1.76
N LEU A 90 11.66 -8.74 0.87
CA LEU A 90 12.12 -9.74 -0.12
C LEU A 90 12.82 -10.95 0.51
N ALA A 91 13.37 -10.80 1.71
CA ALA A 91 14.01 -11.88 2.47
C ALA A 91 13.01 -12.72 3.28
N LEU A 92 11.73 -12.36 3.32
CA LEU A 92 10.72 -13.14 4.05
C LEU A 92 10.53 -14.52 3.41
N PRO A 93 10.31 -15.57 4.22
CA PRO A 93 10.02 -16.88 3.69
C PRO A 93 8.68 -16.86 2.95
N LEU A 94 8.68 -17.27 1.67
CA LEU A 94 7.43 -17.41 0.92
C LEU A 94 6.66 -18.61 1.47
N THR A 95 5.62 -18.33 2.21
CA THR A 95 4.74 -19.36 2.75
C THR A 95 3.57 -19.62 1.82
N LYS A 96 2.92 -20.81 1.96
CA LYS A 96 1.68 -21.10 1.24
C LYS A 96 0.45 -20.51 1.92
N ILE A 97 0.61 -19.94 3.13
CA ILE A 97 -0.49 -19.34 3.88
C ILE A 97 -0.64 -17.90 3.41
N PRO A 98 -1.80 -17.54 2.86
CA PRO A 98 -2.05 -16.16 2.48
C PRO A 98 -2.10 -15.23 3.69
N LEU A 99 -1.80 -13.97 3.46
CA LEU A 99 -1.96 -12.88 4.42
C LEU A 99 -3.32 -12.21 4.15
N TYR A 100 -4.31 -12.45 4.99
CA TYR A 100 -5.65 -11.91 4.78
C TYR A 100 -5.75 -10.48 5.27
N TYR A 101 -6.28 -9.59 4.44
CA TYR A 101 -6.38 -8.17 4.70
C TYR A 101 -7.81 -7.66 4.57
N ILE A 102 -8.31 -7.04 5.62
CA ILE A 102 -9.65 -6.46 5.68
C ILE A 102 -9.55 -4.99 5.26
N GLY A 103 -9.75 -4.75 4.00
CA GLY A 103 -9.66 -3.48 3.29
C GLY A 103 -9.83 -3.72 1.79
N HIS A 104 -9.81 -2.64 1.01
CA HIS A 104 -9.82 -2.72 -0.45
C HIS A 104 -8.47 -3.19 -1.01
N ASN A 105 -8.40 -3.50 -2.30
CA ASN A 105 -7.22 -4.10 -2.91
C ASN A 105 -6.09 -3.07 -3.15
N VAL A 106 -5.47 -2.61 -2.08
CA VAL A 106 -4.38 -1.62 -2.10
C VAL A 106 -3.00 -2.25 -2.31
N PHE A 107 -2.83 -3.55 -1.99
CA PHE A 107 -1.53 -4.21 -1.96
C PHE A 107 -1.20 -5.04 -3.20
N SER A 108 -1.98 -4.99 -4.29
CA SER A 108 -1.70 -5.81 -5.47
C SER A 108 -0.32 -5.53 -6.08
N LEU A 109 0.06 -4.27 -6.27
CA LEU A 109 1.40 -3.91 -6.76
C LEU A 109 2.52 -4.26 -5.76
N PHE A 110 2.26 -4.15 -4.47
CA PHE A 110 3.19 -4.58 -3.43
C PHE A 110 3.38 -6.10 -3.43
N ASN A 111 2.32 -6.89 -3.68
CA ASN A 111 2.42 -8.33 -3.89
C ASN A 111 3.33 -8.67 -5.08
N GLU A 112 3.22 -7.94 -6.19
CA GLU A 112 4.08 -8.12 -7.35
C GLU A 112 5.55 -7.80 -7.04
N GLU A 113 5.82 -6.71 -6.30
CA GLU A 113 7.18 -6.34 -5.89
C GLU A 113 7.81 -7.37 -4.95
N THR A 114 7.04 -7.88 -3.99
CA THR A 114 7.58 -8.67 -2.86
C THR A 114 7.35 -10.18 -2.98
N ASN A 115 6.52 -10.62 -3.92
CA ASN A 115 6.00 -11.99 -4.04
C ASN A 115 5.24 -12.45 -2.77
N LEU A 116 4.75 -11.54 -1.94
CA LEU A 116 3.82 -11.84 -0.86
C LEU A 116 2.44 -12.17 -1.46
N ASN A 117 1.62 -12.88 -0.70
CA ASN A 117 0.27 -13.22 -1.09
C ASN A 117 -0.72 -12.58 -0.11
N ILE A 118 -0.88 -11.25 -0.20
CA ILE A 118 -1.89 -10.50 0.56
C ILE A 118 -3.20 -10.57 -0.23
N ILE A 119 -4.22 -11.15 0.40
CA ILE A 119 -5.58 -11.27 -0.16
C ILE A 119 -6.46 -10.25 0.54
N SER A 120 -6.97 -9.29 -0.22
CA SER A 120 -7.86 -8.25 0.26
C SER A 120 -9.29 -8.75 0.38
N LEU A 121 -10.09 -8.14 1.26
CA LEU A 121 -11.49 -8.49 1.46
C LEU A 121 -12.33 -8.24 0.21
N THR A 122 -12.03 -7.15 -0.51
CA THR A 122 -12.67 -6.82 -1.78
C THR A 122 -11.63 -6.71 -2.89
N ASP A 123 -12.00 -7.06 -4.12
CA ASP A 123 -11.15 -6.89 -5.29
C ASP A 123 -11.15 -5.44 -5.81
N SER A 124 -12.02 -4.57 -5.26
CA SER A 124 -12.09 -3.16 -5.62
C SER A 124 -10.81 -2.43 -5.26
N PHE A 125 -10.38 -1.52 -6.13
CA PHE A 125 -9.28 -0.59 -5.88
C PHE A 125 -9.72 0.71 -5.19
N THR A 126 -11.00 0.84 -4.82
CA THR A 126 -11.54 2.04 -4.18
C THR A 126 -12.20 1.72 -2.85
N THR A 127 -12.19 2.69 -1.94
CA THR A 127 -12.85 2.62 -0.62
C THR A 127 -14.38 2.79 -0.70
N GLU A 128 -14.93 3.12 -1.86
CA GLU A 128 -16.35 3.42 -2.04
C GLU A 128 -17.24 2.17 -2.04
N VAL A 129 -16.63 0.98 -2.19
CA VAL A 129 -17.34 -0.30 -2.25
C VAL A 129 -17.36 -0.94 -0.87
N ASN A 130 -18.52 -0.95 -0.23
CA ASN A 130 -18.69 -1.70 1.01
C ASN A 130 -18.68 -3.20 0.74
N PRO A 131 -17.96 -4.00 1.55
CA PRO A 131 -17.94 -5.44 1.39
C PRO A 131 -19.34 -6.04 1.61
N THR A 132 -19.69 -6.99 0.78
CA THR A 132 -20.93 -7.75 0.92
C THR A 132 -20.83 -8.79 2.04
N SER A 133 -21.97 -9.21 2.58
CA SER A 133 -21.99 -10.31 3.57
C SER A 133 -21.40 -11.61 3.02
N GLN A 134 -21.45 -11.81 1.70
CA GLN A 134 -20.86 -12.98 1.05
C GLN A 134 -19.32 -12.90 1.08
N GLU A 135 -18.73 -11.76 0.75
CA GLU A 135 -17.27 -11.55 0.80
C GLU A 135 -16.74 -11.70 2.23
N ILE A 136 -17.43 -11.11 3.22
CA ILE A 136 -17.08 -11.27 4.64
C ILE A 136 -17.12 -12.75 5.06
N GLY A 137 -18.17 -13.48 4.67
CA GLY A 137 -18.31 -14.90 4.95
C GLY A 137 -17.23 -15.73 4.26
N GLN A 138 -16.87 -15.42 3.02
CA GLN A 138 -15.78 -16.09 2.31
C GLN A 138 -14.43 -15.86 2.99
N MET A 139 -14.11 -14.62 3.36
CA MET A 139 -12.89 -14.28 4.08
C MET A 139 -12.78 -15.05 5.39
N PHE A 140 -13.86 -15.12 6.18
CA PHE A 140 -13.92 -15.92 7.42
C PHE A 140 -13.55 -17.40 7.18
N TYR A 141 -14.15 -18.02 6.15
CA TYR A 141 -13.85 -19.40 5.81
C TYR A 141 -12.41 -19.59 5.32
N GLN A 142 -11.90 -18.71 4.49
CA GLN A 142 -10.54 -18.77 3.97
C GLN A 142 -9.50 -18.68 5.10
N ILE A 143 -9.68 -17.78 6.06
CA ILE A 143 -8.82 -17.65 7.24
C ILE A 143 -8.78 -18.99 8.01
N LYS A 144 -9.93 -19.63 8.26
CA LYS A 144 -10.01 -20.91 8.97
C LYS A 144 -9.37 -22.04 8.20
N GLU A 145 -9.71 -22.21 6.93
CA GLU A 145 -9.23 -23.32 6.09
C GLU A 145 -7.70 -23.27 5.89
N SER A 146 -7.15 -22.06 5.73
CA SER A 146 -5.70 -21.86 5.62
C SER A 146 -4.96 -22.05 6.94
N LYS A 147 -5.67 -22.09 8.07
CA LYS A 147 -5.12 -22.12 9.41
C LYS A 147 -4.27 -20.89 9.74
N SER A 148 -4.64 -19.73 9.20
CA SER A 148 -4.00 -18.47 9.53
C SER A 148 -4.14 -18.16 11.02
N THR A 149 -3.04 -17.78 11.65
CA THR A 149 -3.03 -17.36 13.07
C THR A 149 -3.08 -15.85 13.23
N VAL A 150 -2.88 -15.12 12.14
CA VAL A 150 -2.92 -13.65 12.07
C VAL A 150 -3.70 -13.25 10.85
N PHE A 151 -4.51 -12.21 10.98
CA PHE A 151 -5.07 -11.47 9.85
C PHE A 151 -4.90 -9.97 10.05
N PHE A 152 -5.04 -9.21 8.97
CA PHE A 152 -4.72 -7.80 8.92
C PHE A 152 -5.96 -6.96 8.63
N TYR A 153 -5.92 -5.69 8.98
CA TYR A 153 -6.97 -4.73 8.66
C TYR A 153 -6.38 -3.35 8.37
N ASP A 154 -7.08 -2.58 7.54
CA ASP A 154 -6.79 -1.15 7.41
C ASP A 154 -7.30 -0.40 8.64
N PRO A 155 -6.45 0.33 9.37
CA PRO A 155 -6.87 1.06 10.57
C PRO A 155 -7.92 2.15 10.32
N PHE A 156 -8.05 2.60 9.07
CA PHE A 156 -8.92 3.73 8.71
C PHE A 156 -10.25 3.32 8.10
N GLU A 157 -10.33 2.13 7.48
CA GLU A 157 -11.55 1.69 6.79
C GLU A 157 -12.02 0.27 7.17
N GLY A 158 -11.13 -0.60 7.60
CA GLY A 158 -11.42 -2.03 7.82
C GLY A 158 -11.72 -2.43 9.26
N LEU A 159 -11.61 -1.53 10.23
CA LEU A 159 -11.61 -1.88 11.65
C LEU A 159 -12.93 -2.52 12.14
N GLU A 160 -14.08 -2.00 11.75
CA GLU A 160 -15.38 -2.53 12.20
C GLU A 160 -15.64 -3.92 11.64
N THR A 161 -15.36 -4.14 10.35
CA THR A 161 -15.47 -5.43 9.69
C THR A 161 -14.48 -6.44 10.28
N ALA A 162 -13.24 -5.99 10.55
CA ALA A 162 -12.23 -6.83 11.19
C ALA A 162 -12.63 -7.25 12.61
N ASN A 163 -13.26 -6.35 13.39
CA ASN A 163 -13.81 -6.69 14.71
C ASN A 163 -14.91 -7.73 14.63
N SER A 164 -15.79 -7.64 13.62
CA SER A 164 -16.85 -8.63 13.39
C SER A 164 -16.27 -10.00 13.06
N ILE A 165 -15.34 -10.06 12.10
CA ILE A 165 -14.67 -11.32 11.70
C ILE A 165 -13.92 -11.95 12.88
N GLU A 166 -13.19 -11.16 13.68
CA GLU A 166 -12.50 -11.63 14.87
C GLU A 166 -13.47 -12.25 15.87
N THR A 167 -14.58 -11.55 16.14
CA THR A 167 -15.63 -12.03 17.05
C THR A 167 -16.21 -13.34 16.57
N ASP A 168 -16.51 -13.48 15.28
CA ASP A 168 -17.07 -14.70 14.71
C ASP A 168 -16.09 -15.87 14.77
N LEU A 169 -14.80 -15.61 14.55
CA LEU A 169 -13.74 -16.63 14.69
C LEU A 169 -13.60 -17.10 16.13
N LEU A 170 -13.60 -16.18 17.10
CA LEU A 170 -13.55 -16.52 18.53
C LEU A 170 -14.78 -17.29 18.98
N ASN A 171 -15.97 -16.97 18.48
CA ASN A 171 -17.22 -17.68 18.79
C ASN A 171 -17.21 -19.16 18.36
N VAL A 172 -16.39 -19.51 17.38
CA VAL A 172 -16.16 -20.90 16.95
C VAL A 172 -14.88 -21.50 17.54
N SER A 173 -14.35 -20.89 18.61
CA SER A 173 -13.11 -21.30 19.30
C SER A 173 -11.88 -21.36 18.39
N TYR A 174 -11.78 -20.39 17.46
CA TYR A 174 -10.63 -20.22 16.60
C TYR A 174 -9.80 -19.04 17.10
N ASP A 175 -8.62 -19.35 17.67
CA ASP A 175 -7.70 -18.33 18.18
C ASP A 175 -7.03 -17.62 17.00
N ILE A 176 -7.19 -16.30 16.95
CA ILE A 176 -6.66 -15.45 15.88
C ILE A 176 -6.11 -14.14 16.45
N ILE A 177 -5.09 -13.61 15.84
CA ILE A 177 -4.53 -12.30 16.17
C ILE A 177 -4.87 -11.34 15.04
N LYS A 178 -5.45 -10.20 15.39
CA LYS A 178 -5.72 -9.10 14.46
C LYS A 178 -4.62 -8.06 14.57
N LYS A 179 -4.04 -7.64 13.43
CA LYS A 179 -2.97 -6.65 13.35
C LYS A 179 -3.27 -5.60 12.29
N PRO A 180 -2.89 -4.32 12.51
CA PRO A 180 -2.97 -3.32 11.46
C PRO A 180 -1.96 -3.65 10.34
N LEU A 181 -2.35 -3.32 9.09
CA LEU A 181 -1.47 -3.24 7.95
C LEU A 181 -1.77 -1.92 7.24
N TYR A 182 -0.84 -1.01 7.30
CA TYR A 182 -1.02 0.36 6.80
C TYR A 182 -0.88 0.41 5.30
N SER A 183 -1.90 0.94 4.65
CA SER A 183 -1.94 1.17 3.19
C SER A 183 -1.16 2.40 2.74
N MET A 184 -0.60 3.16 3.67
CA MET A 184 0.10 4.45 3.44
C MET A 184 -0.80 5.55 2.84
N HIS A 185 -2.12 5.36 2.80
CA HIS A 185 -3.09 6.36 2.35
C HIS A 185 -3.23 7.51 3.33
N ASN A 186 -3.28 7.17 4.61
CA ASN A 186 -3.64 8.08 5.68
C ASN A 186 -2.72 7.90 6.89
N ILE A 187 -2.73 8.93 7.74
CA ILE A 187 -2.11 8.92 9.05
C ILE A 187 -3.13 9.45 10.06
N SER A 188 -3.25 8.82 11.23
CA SER A 188 -4.15 9.29 12.26
C SER A 188 -3.64 10.59 12.88
N LYS A 189 -4.55 11.32 13.55
CA LYS A 189 -4.17 12.53 14.29
C LYS A 189 -3.10 12.23 15.34
N ASP A 190 -3.24 11.14 16.08
CA ASP A 190 -2.28 10.74 17.11
C ASP A 190 -0.92 10.38 16.51
N GLN A 191 -0.88 9.67 15.38
CA GLN A 191 0.35 9.39 14.65
C GLN A 191 1.02 10.67 14.16
N PHE A 192 0.25 11.61 13.63
CA PHE A 192 0.77 12.91 13.19
C PHE A 192 1.36 13.71 14.37
N GLU A 193 0.65 13.80 15.49
CA GLU A 193 1.11 14.49 16.71
C GLU A 193 2.35 13.83 17.32
N ASN A 194 2.45 12.50 17.24
CA ASN A 194 3.60 11.72 17.67
C ASN A 194 4.74 11.68 16.62
N LYS A 195 4.59 12.37 15.48
CA LYS A 195 5.58 12.42 14.41
C LYS A 195 5.94 11.04 13.84
N THR A 196 4.96 10.14 13.79
CA THR A 196 5.13 8.84 13.15
C THR A 196 5.48 9.04 11.68
N SER A 197 6.59 8.49 11.25
CA SER A 197 7.08 8.61 9.88
C SER A 197 6.56 7.50 8.98
N LEU A 198 6.67 7.69 7.66
CA LEU A 198 6.43 6.64 6.67
C LEU A 198 7.26 5.38 6.96
N LEU A 199 8.51 5.55 7.36
CA LEU A 199 9.40 4.43 7.69
C LEU A 199 8.93 3.65 8.92
N ASP A 200 8.33 4.33 9.91
CA ASP A 200 7.79 3.66 11.11
C ASP A 200 6.59 2.78 10.74
N LEU A 201 5.71 3.26 9.86
CA LEU A 201 4.58 2.47 9.36
C LEU A 201 5.04 1.25 8.56
N TRP A 202 6.05 1.40 7.70
CA TRP A 202 6.62 0.27 6.97
C TRP A 202 7.28 -0.76 7.89
N ARG A 203 8.00 -0.31 8.92
CA ARG A 203 8.61 -1.21 9.92
C ARG A 203 7.55 -1.95 10.72
N GLU A 204 6.45 -1.29 11.06
CA GLU A 204 5.33 -1.93 11.74
C GLU A 204 4.65 -2.97 10.82
N ASN A 205 4.40 -2.65 9.57
CA ASN A 205 3.90 -3.60 8.57
C ASN A 205 4.81 -4.83 8.48
N LEU A 206 6.12 -4.62 8.36
CA LEU A 206 7.10 -5.71 8.30
C LEU A 206 7.08 -6.57 9.56
N ALA A 207 7.03 -5.97 10.75
CA ALA A 207 6.96 -6.69 12.02
C ALA A 207 5.67 -7.52 12.14
N ASN A 208 4.54 -6.97 11.70
CA ASN A 208 3.26 -7.66 11.73
C ASN A 208 3.21 -8.82 10.72
N ILE A 209 3.81 -8.68 9.54
CA ILE A 209 3.92 -9.79 8.57
C ILE A 209 4.91 -10.85 9.07
N LYS A 210 6.04 -10.48 9.68
CA LYS A 210 6.95 -11.43 10.34
C LYS A 210 6.23 -12.25 11.41
N LEU A 211 5.40 -11.62 12.23
CA LEU A 211 4.57 -12.32 13.22
C LEU A 211 3.66 -13.36 12.56
N ALA A 212 3.01 -13.03 11.45
CA ALA A 212 2.15 -13.95 10.73
C ALA A 212 2.91 -15.17 10.17
N TYR A 213 4.17 -14.98 9.83
CA TYR A 213 5.06 -16.05 9.32
C TYR A 213 5.82 -16.79 10.43
N GLY A 214 5.73 -16.33 11.68
CA GLY A 214 6.41 -16.94 12.82
C GLY A 214 7.93 -16.75 12.82
N VAL A 215 8.43 -15.63 12.26
CA VAL A 215 9.86 -15.28 12.13
C VAL A 215 10.18 -13.92 12.74
#